data_c2994daa238114089b7c3a6e72bb77a7
#
_entry.id   c2994daa238114089b7c3a6e72bb77a7
#
_cell.length_a   1.000
_cell.length_b   1.000
_cell.length_c   1.000
_cell.angle_alpha   90.00
_cell.angle_beta   90.00
_cell.angle_gamma   90.00
#
_symmetry.space_group_name_H-M   'P 1'
#
loop_
_entity.id
_entity.type
_entity.pdbx_description
1 polymer ?
#
loop_
_entity_poly.entity_id
_entity_poly.type
_entity_poly.pdbx_seq_one_letter_code
_entity_poly.pdbx_strand_id
1 'polypeptide(L)'
;ETRDYLAQHKNGDVWYFGEDVDNYLNGVLVNHSGSFLHGRDGAKAGIWMKAEQRVGDSYRQEFYVGHAEDIRDTVTTGETVSTKSGTYTDCVKVYDWTPLEKNAREYKYHCPQVGALVLTEDLETGSRSELVNISQP
;
A
#
# COMPACT_ATOMS: atom_id res chain seq x y z
N GLU A 1 0.70 -9.20 -11.45
CA GLU A 1 0.39 -7.80 -11.86
C GLU A 1 -0.81 -7.32 -11.06
N THR A 2 -0.77 -6.06 -10.62
CA THR A 2 -1.88 -5.44 -9.89
C THR A 2 -2.26 -4.12 -10.55
N ARG A 3 -3.56 -3.83 -10.59
CA ARG A 3 -4.12 -2.55 -11.01
C ARG A 3 -5.04 -2.02 -9.92
N ASP A 4 -4.62 -0.94 -9.26
CA ASP A 4 -5.34 -0.31 -8.15
C ASP A 4 -6.34 0.74 -8.61
N TYR A 5 -7.49 0.82 -7.95
CA TYR A 5 -8.53 1.83 -8.15
C TYR A 5 -8.57 2.77 -6.96
N LEU A 6 -7.92 3.92 -7.10
CA LEU A 6 -7.78 4.93 -6.06
C LEU A 6 -8.56 6.20 -6.41
N ALA A 7 -9.07 6.90 -5.41
CA ALA A 7 -9.64 8.24 -5.58
C ALA A 7 -9.34 9.10 -4.36
N GLN A 8 -8.96 10.36 -4.60
CA GLN A 8 -8.73 11.32 -3.55
C GLN A 8 -10.02 12.03 -3.14
N HIS A 9 -10.35 11.98 -1.86
CA HIS A 9 -11.45 12.73 -1.29
C HIS A 9 -11.05 14.20 -1.05
N LYS A 10 -12.03 15.11 -1.01
CA LYS A 10 -11.81 16.56 -0.82
C LYS A 10 -11.10 16.95 0.48
N ASN A 11 -11.10 16.09 1.51
CA ASN A 11 -10.34 16.30 2.74
C ASN A 11 -8.87 15.88 2.62
N GLY A 12 -8.46 15.33 1.47
CA GLY A 12 -7.11 14.88 1.18
C GLY A 12 -6.87 13.39 1.37
N ASP A 13 -7.76 12.65 2.04
CA ASP A 13 -7.64 11.19 2.17
C ASP A 13 -7.70 10.52 0.80
N VAL A 14 -6.87 9.52 0.59
CA VAL A 14 -6.93 8.67 -0.59
C VAL A 14 -7.67 7.39 -0.23
N TRP A 15 -8.75 7.12 -0.94
CA TRP A 15 -9.58 5.94 -0.78
C TRP A 15 -9.19 4.85 -1.76
N TYR A 16 -9.27 3.60 -1.30
CA TYR A 16 -9.02 2.39 -2.06
C TYR A 16 -10.34 1.70 -2.39
N PHE A 17 -10.70 1.73 -3.67
CA PHE A 17 -11.98 1.18 -4.14
C PHE A 17 -11.86 -0.26 -4.61
N GLY A 18 -10.67 -0.73 -4.83
CA GLY A 18 -10.43 -2.11 -5.26
C GLY A 18 -9.14 -2.28 -6.02
N GLU A 19 -8.88 -3.52 -6.37
CA GLU A 19 -7.77 -3.91 -7.24
C GLU A 19 -8.14 -5.10 -8.13
N ASP A 20 -7.53 -5.14 -9.31
CA ASP A 20 -7.47 -6.34 -10.14
C ASP A 20 -6.07 -6.96 -9.99
N VAL A 21 -6.01 -8.19 -9.51
CA VAL A 21 -4.77 -8.94 -9.31
C VAL A 21 -4.69 -10.08 -10.32
N ASP A 22 -3.55 -10.16 -11.02
CA ASP A 22 -3.19 -11.27 -11.89
C ASP A 22 -1.96 -11.99 -11.31
N ASN A 23 -2.17 -13.18 -10.76
CA ASN A 23 -1.09 -14.00 -10.21
C ASN A 23 -0.55 -14.95 -11.27
N TYR A 24 0.75 -14.89 -11.50
CA TYR A 24 1.45 -15.70 -12.51
C TYR A 24 2.41 -16.70 -11.86
N LEU A 25 2.45 -17.91 -12.41
CA LEU A 25 3.47 -18.91 -12.10
C LEU A 25 4.17 -19.31 -13.40
N ASN A 26 5.48 -19.10 -13.47
CA ASN A 26 6.28 -19.37 -14.69
C ASN A 26 5.71 -18.69 -15.96
N GLY A 27 5.19 -17.48 -15.82
CA GLY A 27 4.60 -16.72 -16.94
C GLY A 27 3.17 -17.13 -17.33
N VAL A 28 2.56 -18.06 -16.61
CA VAL A 28 1.16 -18.47 -16.83
C VAL A 28 0.28 -17.90 -15.74
N LEU A 29 -0.82 -17.25 -16.12
CA LEU A 29 -1.84 -16.77 -15.20
C LEU A 29 -2.48 -17.95 -14.47
N VAL A 30 -2.43 -17.94 -13.13
CA VAL A 30 -2.94 -19.03 -12.30
C VAL A 30 -4.24 -18.69 -11.57
N ASN A 31 -4.38 -17.44 -11.08
CA ASN A 31 -5.60 -16.99 -10.41
C ASN A 31 -5.61 -15.45 -10.26
N HIS A 32 -6.72 -14.95 -9.69
CA HIS A 32 -6.96 -13.53 -9.38
C HIS A 32 -7.13 -13.30 -7.87
N SER A 33 -6.52 -14.14 -7.02
CA SER A 33 -6.63 -14.03 -5.57
C SER A 33 -6.09 -12.68 -5.10
N GLY A 34 -6.82 -12.04 -4.17
CA GLY A 34 -6.58 -10.67 -3.71
C GLY A 34 -7.46 -9.64 -4.41
N SER A 35 -7.97 -9.91 -5.61
CA SER A 35 -8.84 -8.97 -6.31
C SER A 35 -10.12 -8.67 -5.53
N PHE A 36 -10.48 -7.40 -5.45
CA PHE A 36 -11.77 -6.95 -4.91
C PHE A 36 -12.23 -5.66 -5.60
N LEU A 37 -13.51 -5.37 -5.52
CA LEU A 37 -14.05 -4.10 -5.99
C LEU A 37 -15.22 -3.66 -5.10
N HIS A 38 -15.16 -2.42 -4.62
CA HIS A 38 -16.22 -1.82 -3.83
C HIS A 38 -17.60 -2.00 -4.46
N GLY A 39 -18.56 -2.48 -3.65
CA GLY A 39 -19.93 -2.73 -4.07
C GLY A 39 -20.17 -4.08 -4.74
N ARG A 40 -19.14 -4.91 -4.96
CA ARG A 40 -19.26 -6.29 -5.43
C ARG A 40 -19.07 -7.27 -4.28
N ASP A 41 -19.90 -8.30 -4.22
CA ASP A 41 -19.78 -9.45 -3.32
C ASP A 41 -19.59 -9.09 -1.83
N GLY A 42 -20.10 -7.91 -1.42
CA GLY A 42 -19.97 -7.39 -0.06
C GLY A 42 -18.68 -6.62 0.23
N ALA A 43 -17.78 -6.49 -0.74
CA ALA A 43 -16.57 -5.70 -0.61
C ALA A 43 -16.88 -4.20 -0.44
N LYS A 44 -16.08 -3.52 0.38
CA LYS A 44 -16.21 -2.08 0.66
C LYS A 44 -14.86 -1.39 0.42
N ALA A 45 -14.93 -0.11 0.06
CA ALA A 45 -13.74 0.72 -0.02
C ALA A 45 -13.10 0.89 1.37
N GLY A 46 -11.79 0.91 1.40
CA GLY A 46 -10.99 1.28 2.55
C GLY A 46 -10.24 2.61 2.34
N ILE A 47 -9.29 2.89 3.20
CA ILE A 47 -8.44 4.08 3.10
C ILE A 47 -7.03 3.63 2.71
N TRP A 48 -6.59 4.06 1.52
CA TRP A 48 -5.21 3.84 1.09
C TRP A 48 -4.22 4.66 1.90
N MET A 49 -4.52 5.96 2.09
CA MET A 49 -3.66 6.89 2.81
C MET A 49 -4.51 8.01 3.41
N LYS A 50 -4.37 8.27 4.71
CA LYS A 50 -4.96 9.45 5.35
C LYS A 50 -4.20 10.72 4.94
N ALA A 51 -4.90 11.84 4.80
CA ALA A 51 -4.31 13.15 4.57
C ALA A 51 -3.41 13.59 5.73
N GLU A 52 -3.89 13.35 6.96
CA GLU A 52 -3.12 13.57 8.18
C GLU A 52 -2.68 12.23 8.76
N GLN A 53 -1.37 11.99 8.79
CA GLN A 53 -0.77 10.80 9.37
C GLN A 53 -0.39 11.06 10.82
N ARG A 54 -0.92 10.25 11.74
CA ARG A 54 -0.58 10.31 13.16
C ARG A 54 -0.02 8.98 13.61
N VAL A 55 1.10 9.00 14.31
CA VAL A 55 1.69 7.79 14.90
C VAL A 55 0.66 7.09 15.79
N GLY A 56 0.46 5.79 15.54
CA GLY A 56 -0.55 4.96 16.21
C GLY A 56 -1.91 4.90 15.51
N ASP A 57 -2.12 5.64 14.40
CA ASP A 57 -3.30 5.43 13.56
C ASP A 57 -3.27 4.02 12.97
N SER A 58 -4.43 3.35 13.00
CA SER A 58 -4.65 2.04 12.38
C SER A 58 -5.95 2.10 11.58
N TYR A 59 -5.92 1.66 10.33
CA TYR A 59 -7.08 1.70 9.46
C TYR A 59 -7.03 0.61 8.38
N ARG A 60 -8.23 0.20 7.93
CA ARG A 60 -8.37 -0.77 6.84
C ARG A 60 -8.11 -0.12 5.49
N GLN A 61 -7.21 -0.70 4.73
CA GLN A 61 -7.01 -0.38 3.32
C GLN A 61 -8.00 -1.15 2.47
N GLU A 62 -8.30 -2.39 2.85
CA GLU A 62 -9.19 -3.29 2.15
C GLU A 62 -10.28 -3.80 3.08
N PHE A 63 -11.45 -4.03 2.53
CA PHE A 63 -12.59 -4.53 3.29
C PHE A 63 -13.41 -5.51 2.45
N TYR A 64 -12.85 -6.71 2.24
CA TYR A 64 -13.55 -7.84 1.63
C TYR A 64 -13.26 -9.10 2.45
N VAL A 65 -14.19 -9.44 3.35
CA VAL A 65 -14.01 -10.47 4.38
C VAL A 65 -13.57 -11.81 3.79
N GLY A 66 -12.45 -12.32 4.29
CA GLY A 66 -11.84 -13.59 3.87
C GLY A 66 -11.11 -13.55 2.51
N HIS A 67 -11.02 -12.38 1.86
CA HIS A 67 -10.41 -12.24 0.53
C HIS A 67 -9.36 -11.13 0.45
N ALA A 68 -9.68 -9.94 0.96
CA ALA A 68 -8.80 -8.78 0.97
C ALA A 68 -9.09 -7.96 2.24
N GLU A 69 -8.18 -7.98 3.21
CA GLU A 69 -8.38 -7.41 4.55
C GLU A 69 -7.17 -6.63 5.07
N ASP A 70 -6.41 -6.03 4.18
CA ASP A 70 -5.18 -5.33 4.53
C ASP A 70 -5.43 -4.14 5.45
N ILE A 71 -4.58 -4.05 6.46
CA ILE A 71 -4.59 -3.02 7.50
C ILE A 71 -3.28 -2.27 7.44
N ARG A 72 -3.36 -0.96 7.59
CA ARG A 72 -2.22 -0.05 7.67
C ARG A 72 -2.15 0.61 9.02
N ASP A 73 -0.97 0.52 9.65
CA ASP A 73 -0.64 1.20 10.88
C ASP A 73 0.41 2.30 10.61
N THR A 74 0.20 3.53 11.08
CA THR A 74 1.20 4.59 10.99
C THR A 74 2.23 4.42 12.10
N VAL A 75 3.47 4.11 11.72
CA VAL A 75 4.57 3.79 12.67
C VAL A 75 5.34 5.03 13.09
N THR A 76 5.83 5.80 12.13
CA THR A 76 6.54 7.07 12.38
C THR A 76 6.24 8.09 11.29
N THR A 77 6.52 9.36 11.60
CA THR A 77 6.46 10.48 10.67
C THR A 77 7.78 11.27 10.75
N GLY A 78 8.09 12.02 9.70
CA GLY A 78 9.33 12.83 9.66
C GLY A 78 10.60 12.00 9.36
N GLU A 79 10.47 10.81 8.79
CA GLU A 79 11.60 9.97 8.43
C GLU A 79 12.40 10.56 7.27
N THR A 80 13.71 10.26 7.26
CA THR A 80 14.57 10.51 6.11
C THR A 80 14.91 9.18 5.45
N VAL A 81 14.58 9.05 4.17
CA VAL A 81 14.75 7.82 3.39
C VAL A 81 15.69 8.06 2.22
N SER A 82 16.72 7.22 2.11
CA SER A 82 17.66 7.23 0.99
C SER A 82 17.45 6.01 0.11
N THR A 83 17.27 6.25 -1.20
CA THR A 83 17.12 5.24 -2.25
C THR A 83 18.10 5.53 -3.38
N LYS A 84 18.11 4.70 -4.42
CA LYS A 84 18.92 4.94 -5.62
C LYS A 84 18.50 6.20 -6.39
N SER A 85 17.23 6.63 -6.25
CA SER A 85 16.72 7.83 -6.90
C SER A 85 17.03 9.13 -6.14
N GLY A 86 17.43 9.04 -4.86
CA GLY A 86 17.76 10.21 -4.04
C GLY A 86 17.45 10.04 -2.56
N THR A 87 17.57 11.15 -1.81
CA THR A 87 17.22 11.22 -0.39
C THR A 87 15.98 12.09 -0.23
N TYR A 88 15.01 11.58 0.51
CA TYR A 88 13.70 12.18 0.77
C TYR A 88 13.53 12.41 2.27
N THR A 89 12.88 13.50 2.64
CA THR A 89 12.62 13.89 4.04
C THR A 89 11.11 13.95 4.31
N ASP A 90 10.76 14.05 5.59
CA ASP A 90 9.37 14.10 6.04
C ASP A 90 8.51 12.92 5.58
N CYS A 91 9.16 11.78 5.37
CA CYS A 91 8.48 10.57 4.96
C CYS A 91 7.67 9.99 6.12
N VAL A 92 6.57 9.36 5.77
CA VAL A 92 5.75 8.55 6.68
C VAL A 92 6.12 7.09 6.51
N LYS A 93 6.47 6.44 7.61
CA LYS A 93 6.65 4.98 7.67
C LYS A 93 5.34 4.36 8.14
N VAL A 94 4.83 3.43 7.37
CA VAL A 94 3.65 2.64 7.69
C VAL A 94 4.01 1.15 7.78
N TYR A 95 3.21 0.41 8.52
CA TYR A 95 3.27 -1.04 8.63
C TYR A 95 1.99 -1.60 8.02
N ASP A 96 2.14 -2.33 6.92
CA ASP A 96 1.05 -3.00 6.24
C ASP A 96 1.05 -4.47 6.62
N TRP A 97 -0.12 -5.00 6.97
CA TRP A 97 -0.31 -6.38 7.37
C TRP A 97 -1.73 -6.84 7.09
N THR A 98 -1.94 -8.15 7.01
CA THR A 98 -3.26 -8.72 6.81
C THR A 98 -3.53 -9.83 7.84
N PRO A 99 -4.77 -9.94 8.39
CA PRO A 99 -5.14 -11.05 9.25
C PRO A 99 -5.24 -12.39 8.50
N LEU A 100 -5.33 -12.34 7.16
CA LEU A 100 -5.47 -13.54 6.32
C LEU A 100 -4.15 -14.31 6.17
N GLU A 101 -3.01 -13.59 6.18
CA GLU A 101 -1.68 -14.16 6.00
C GLU A 101 -0.72 -13.67 7.09
N LYS A 102 -0.35 -14.56 8.01
CA LYS A 102 0.47 -14.19 9.18
C LYS A 102 1.82 -13.56 8.82
N ASN A 103 2.39 -13.92 7.69
CA ASN A 103 3.73 -13.50 7.29
C ASN A 103 3.73 -12.33 6.30
N ALA A 104 2.59 -12.02 5.66
CA ALA A 104 2.45 -10.86 4.76
C ALA A 104 2.51 -9.56 5.58
N ARG A 105 3.73 -9.03 5.75
CA ARG A 105 4.03 -7.85 6.55
C ARG A 105 5.11 -7.03 5.88
N GLU A 106 4.87 -5.73 5.76
CA GLU A 106 5.76 -4.81 5.09
C GLU A 106 5.87 -3.49 5.83
N TYR A 107 7.05 -2.88 5.80
CA TYR A 107 7.17 -1.45 6.00
C TYR A 107 7.15 -0.75 4.65
N LYS A 108 6.35 0.30 4.55
CA LYS A 108 6.31 1.17 3.37
C LYS A 108 6.60 2.61 3.77
N TYR A 109 7.35 3.32 2.93
CA TYR A 109 7.75 4.70 3.17
C TYR A 109 7.21 5.58 2.05
N HIS A 110 6.35 6.52 2.43
CA HIS A 110 5.72 7.47 1.53
C HIS A 110 6.28 8.85 1.79
N CYS A 111 6.79 9.51 0.75
CA CYS A 111 7.47 10.79 0.90
C CYS A 111 6.77 11.89 0.08
N PRO A 112 6.53 13.08 0.69
CA PRO A 112 5.74 14.14 0.07
C PRO A 112 6.39 14.72 -1.20
N GLN A 113 7.73 14.70 -1.29
CA GLN A 113 8.46 15.19 -2.48
C GLN A 113 8.13 14.41 -3.75
N VAL A 114 7.69 13.19 -3.61
CA VAL A 114 7.32 12.29 -4.72
C VAL A 114 5.81 12.11 -4.81
N GLY A 115 5.11 12.36 -3.70
CA GLY A 115 3.68 12.09 -3.57
C GLY A 115 3.35 10.59 -3.67
N ALA A 116 4.34 9.72 -3.42
CA ALA A 116 4.23 8.29 -3.65
C ALA A 116 5.12 7.47 -2.71
N LEU A 117 4.99 6.15 -2.85
CA LEU A 117 5.83 5.13 -2.21
C LEU A 117 7.27 5.22 -2.76
N VAL A 118 8.25 5.31 -1.87
CA VAL A 118 9.67 5.37 -2.23
C VAL A 118 10.45 4.13 -1.83
N LEU A 119 9.98 3.41 -0.80
CA LEU A 119 10.65 2.23 -0.29
C LEU A 119 9.63 1.25 0.30
N THR A 120 9.79 -0.04 0.01
CA THR A 120 9.12 -1.15 0.68
C THR A 120 10.16 -2.07 1.27
N GLU A 121 9.96 -2.54 2.50
CA GLU A 121 10.74 -3.55 3.20
C GLU A 121 9.84 -4.71 3.57
N ASP A 122 10.01 -5.85 2.90
CA ASP A 122 9.31 -7.08 3.21
C ASP A 122 9.93 -7.71 4.48
N LEU A 123 9.11 -7.94 5.50
CA LEU A 123 9.58 -8.40 6.80
C LEU A 123 9.71 -9.92 6.91
N GLU A 124 9.15 -10.68 5.97
CA GLU A 124 9.33 -12.13 5.90
C GLU A 124 10.65 -12.48 5.22
N THR A 125 10.91 -11.88 4.07
CA THR A 125 12.08 -12.21 3.24
C THR A 125 13.28 -11.30 3.50
N GLY A 126 13.07 -10.14 4.11
CA GLY A 126 14.08 -9.07 4.24
C GLY A 126 14.39 -8.37 2.92
N SER A 127 13.59 -8.60 1.88
CA SER A 127 13.79 -7.95 0.59
C SER A 127 13.39 -6.47 0.64
N ARG A 128 14.02 -5.67 -0.23
CA ARG A 128 13.74 -4.23 -0.37
C ARG A 128 13.41 -3.92 -1.82
N SER A 129 12.33 -3.17 -2.01
CA SER A 129 11.97 -2.54 -3.28
C SER A 129 12.05 -1.04 -3.13
N GLU A 130 12.83 -0.36 -3.98
CA GLU A 130 13.07 1.07 -3.85
C GLU A 130 12.81 1.82 -5.17
N LEU A 131 12.39 3.07 -5.04
CA LEU A 131 12.25 3.97 -6.16
C LEU A 131 13.61 4.21 -6.83
N VAL A 132 13.69 3.96 -8.13
CA VAL A 132 14.92 4.13 -8.92
C VAL A 132 14.86 5.33 -9.86
N ASN A 133 13.67 5.73 -10.30
CA ASN A 133 13.50 6.88 -11.20
C ASN A 133 12.05 7.38 -11.17
N ILE A 134 11.87 8.68 -11.43
CA ILE A 134 10.58 9.32 -11.65
C ILE A 134 10.64 10.02 -13.01
N SER A 135 9.75 9.66 -13.91
CA SER A 135 9.52 10.43 -15.14
C SER A 135 8.19 11.17 -15.01
N GLN A 136 8.21 12.48 -15.23
CA GLN A 136 6.97 13.24 -15.41
C GLN A 136 6.58 13.16 -16.90
N PRO A 137 5.28 13.01 -17.19
CA PRO A 137 4.78 12.99 -18.56
C PRO A 137 4.95 14.34 -19.25
#